data_c530a409cbc1d5ed4379cfe64b50930b
#
_entry.id   c530a409cbc1d5ed4379cfe64b50930b
#
_cell.length_a   1.000
_cell.length_b   1.000
_cell.length_c   1.000
_cell.angle_alpha   90.00
_cell.angle_beta   90.00
_cell.angle_gamma   90.00
#
_symmetry.space_group_name_H-M   'P 1'
#
loop_
_entity.id
_entity.type
_entity.pdbx_description
1 polymer ?
#
loop_
_entity_poly.entity_id
_entity_poly.type
_entity_poly.pdbx_seq_one_letter_code
_entity_poly.pdbx_strand_id
1 'polypeptide(L)'
;MENKYELEKNITVNAYYYGNVLEMTDTNPISKQSGIRPISKDEYIDLATGMTMKFNHQNKQRIQSPENLRKTFRNLRRLIIANFNAGDIWLTLTYRQDDGRPITDTKRVYRDFKVFWRRFVARYGHCDYLIVLEPQASGSWHLHGLIKKQKGKLPFIDNNLVVEPMWGQGFTMTKRLKDTDNVASYLMAYLTDIPKDEIIPGTSKKGNIKGARLHYYPSGVHIYRGSRGLRRPVKKKGVKSDILFDYGLSRDAKADAAFYHEHKIKNGKKISHITEFYDNVNNKKETNQARQDHD
;
A
#
# COMPACT_ATOMS: atom_id res chain seq x y z
N MET A 1 19.03 -5.06 19.86
CA MET A 1 18.05 -4.37 20.73
C MET A 1 16.88 -5.33 20.93
N GLU A 2 16.56 -5.69 22.16
CA GLU A 2 15.37 -6.49 22.42
C GLU A 2 14.13 -5.67 22.03
N ASN A 3 13.25 -6.31 21.25
CA ASN A 3 11.97 -5.68 20.89
C ASN A 3 11.16 -5.51 22.18
N LYS A 4 10.93 -4.27 22.59
CA LYS A 4 10.19 -3.90 23.79
C LYS A 4 8.72 -4.37 23.77
N TYR A 5 8.20 -4.72 22.59
CA TYR A 5 6.82 -5.13 22.37
C TYR A 5 6.81 -6.45 21.61
N GLU A 6 6.16 -7.45 22.17
CA GLU A 6 5.99 -8.77 21.56
C GLU A 6 4.57 -9.27 21.76
N LEU A 7 4.04 -9.94 20.75
CA LEU A 7 2.75 -10.64 20.85
C LEU A 7 2.92 -11.95 21.62
N GLU A 8 2.04 -12.23 22.54
CA GLU A 8 2.05 -13.50 23.28
C GLU A 8 1.81 -14.69 22.34
N LYS A 9 2.44 -15.84 22.63
CA LYS A 9 2.42 -17.04 21.79
C LYS A 9 1.01 -17.57 21.51
N ASN A 10 0.14 -17.50 22.52
CA ASN A 10 -1.17 -18.15 22.52
C ASN A 10 -2.31 -17.23 22.12
N ILE A 11 -2.03 -16.00 21.71
CA ILE A 11 -3.09 -15.08 21.25
C ILE A 11 -3.49 -15.36 19.80
N THR A 12 -4.74 -15.06 19.50
CA THR A 12 -5.23 -15.06 18.12
C THR A 12 -4.77 -13.80 17.39
N VAL A 13 -4.13 -13.98 16.24
CA VAL A 13 -3.63 -12.91 15.39
C VAL A 13 -4.26 -12.92 14.01
N ASN A 14 -4.26 -11.76 13.33
CA ASN A 14 -4.43 -11.68 11.89
C ASN A 14 -3.05 -11.69 11.26
N ALA A 15 -2.77 -12.69 10.45
CA ALA A 15 -1.52 -12.82 9.72
C ALA A 15 -1.71 -12.49 8.23
N TYR A 16 -0.69 -11.89 7.63
CA TYR A 16 -0.61 -11.61 6.20
C TYR A 16 0.76 -12.06 5.70
N TYR A 17 0.75 -12.98 4.73
CA TYR A 17 1.96 -13.43 4.06
C TYR A 17 2.03 -12.84 2.65
N TYR A 18 3.15 -12.17 2.33
CA TYR A 18 3.36 -11.50 1.05
C TYR A 18 4.86 -11.35 0.75
N GLY A 19 5.24 -11.65 -0.50
CA GLY A 19 6.66 -11.75 -0.84
C GLY A 19 7.34 -12.82 0.01
N ASN A 20 8.23 -12.40 0.86
CA ASN A 20 8.95 -13.24 1.83
C ASN A 20 8.77 -12.74 3.27
N VAL A 21 7.68 -12.02 3.50
CA VAL A 21 7.35 -11.37 4.78
C VAL A 21 6.09 -11.97 5.36
N LEU A 22 6.13 -12.32 6.64
CA LEU A 22 4.97 -12.66 7.45
C LEU A 22 4.71 -11.51 8.43
N GLU A 23 3.57 -10.85 8.30
CA GLU A 23 3.11 -9.75 9.16
C GLU A 23 1.98 -10.26 10.04
N MET A 24 2.09 -10.12 11.36
CA MET A 24 1.06 -10.49 12.32
C MET A 24 0.61 -9.29 13.13
N THR A 25 -0.69 -9.20 13.37
CA THR A 25 -1.27 -8.15 14.22
C THR A 25 -2.27 -8.80 15.16
N ASP A 26 -2.28 -8.38 16.42
CA ASP A 26 -3.27 -8.84 17.40
C ASP A 26 -4.71 -8.58 16.92
N THR A 27 -5.61 -9.46 17.33
CA THR A 27 -7.04 -9.27 17.12
C THR A 27 -7.63 -8.58 18.34
N ASN A 28 -7.69 -7.25 18.33
CA ASN A 28 -8.39 -6.57 19.42
C ASN A 28 -9.91 -6.74 19.26
N PRO A 29 -10.59 -7.46 20.19
CA PRO A 29 -12.02 -7.72 20.08
C PRO A 29 -12.89 -6.46 20.21
N ILE A 30 -12.35 -5.36 20.76
CA ILE A 30 -13.10 -4.15 21.03
C ILE A 30 -13.35 -3.32 19.75
N SER A 31 -12.70 -3.65 18.63
CA SER A 31 -12.70 -2.79 17.45
C SER A 31 -13.90 -2.95 16.50
N LYS A 32 -14.88 -3.82 16.76
CA LYS A 32 -15.95 -4.12 15.78
C LYS A 32 -17.31 -4.47 16.32
N GLN A 33 -17.82 -3.74 17.25
CA GLN A 33 -19.24 -3.46 17.16
C GLN A 33 -19.41 -2.15 16.39
N SER A 34 -19.36 -2.24 15.06
CA SER A 34 -19.99 -1.19 14.26
C SER A 34 -21.46 -1.24 14.67
N GLY A 35 -21.98 -0.18 15.30
CA GLY A 35 -23.40 -0.11 15.67
C GLY A 35 -24.32 -0.15 14.43
N ILE A 36 -23.78 -0.48 13.25
CA ILE A 36 -24.50 -0.54 11.99
C ILE A 36 -24.18 -1.82 11.20
N ARG A 37 -25.18 -2.36 10.51
CA ARG A 37 -25.04 -3.49 9.57
C ARG A 37 -25.44 -3.03 8.16
N PRO A 38 -24.51 -2.89 7.21
CA PRO A 38 -24.85 -2.55 5.83
C PRO A 38 -25.78 -3.59 5.19
N ILE A 39 -26.85 -3.12 4.55
CA ILE A 39 -27.78 -3.92 3.75
C ILE A 39 -27.41 -3.80 2.28
N SER A 40 -27.14 -2.57 1.84
CA SER A 40 -26.79 -2.23 0.48
C SER A 40 -25.68 -1.20 0.44
N LYS A 41 -25.36 -0.69 -0.75
CA LYS A 41 -24.46 0.45 -0.93
C LYS A 41 -24.99 1.73 -0.28
N ASP A 42 -26.31 1.88 -0.23
CA ASP A 42 -26.97 3.12 0.16
C ASP A 42 -27.68 3.04 1.51
N GLU A 43 -27.84 1.83 2.10
CA GLU A 43 -28.62 1.59 3.31
C GLU A 43 -27.91 0.69 4.32
N TYR A 44 -28.19 0.93 5.60
CA TYR A 44 -27.72 0.12 6.72
C TYR A 44 -28.78 -0.01 7.81
N ILE A 45 -28.70 -1.07 8.60
CA ILE A 45 -29.46 -1.20 9.87
C ILE A 45 -28.60 -0.63 10.99
N ASP A 46 -29.16 0.29 11.77
CA ASP A 46 -28.64 0.68 13.05
C ASP A 46 -28.95 -0.43 14.05
N LEU A 47 -27.92 -1.04 14.62
CA LEU A 47 -28.07 -2.21 15.49
C LEU A 47 -28.58 -1.87 16.90
N ALA A 48 -28.53 -0.60 17.30
CA ALA A 48 -29.06 -0.15 18.58
C ALA A 48 -30.59 0.08 18.49
N THR A 49 -31.08 0.57 17.35
CA THR A 49 -32.48 0.90 17.14
C THR A 49 -33.23 -0.10 16.29
N GLY A 50 -32.52 -0.96 15.54
CA GLY A 50 -33.10 -1.87 14.54
C GLY A 50 -33.63 -1.17 13.28
N MET A 51 -33.49 0.14 13.18
CA MET A 51 -34.03 0.92 12.07
C MET A 51 -33.14 0.87 10.83
N THR A 52 -33.75 0.84 9.66
CA THR A 52 -33.05 1.00 8.39
C THR A 52 -32.79 2.49 8.15
N MET A 53 -31.51 2.82 7.93
CA MET A 53 -31.03 4.18 7.72
C MET A 53 -30.30 4.26 6.36
N LYS A 54 -30.25 5.45 5.78
CA LYS A 54 -29.49 5.70 4.54
C LYS A 54 -28.10 6.23 4.85
N PHE A 55 -27.09 5.74 4.11
CA PHE A 55 -25.76 6.33 4.15
C PHE A 55 -25.79 7.76 3.61
N ASN A 56 -25.12 8.67 4.30
CA ASN A 56 -24.93 10.02 3.79
C ASN A 56 -23.79 10.03 2.76
N HIS A 57 -24.12 10.10 1.47
CA HIS A 57 -23.15 10.16 0.37
C HIS A 57 -22.77 11.60 -0.03
N GLN A 58 -23.21 12.62 0.71
CA GLN A 58 -22.96 14.04 0.37
C GLN A 58 -21.49 14.45 0.51
N ASN A 59 -20.67 13.61 1.16
CA ASN A 59 -19.26 13.88 1.31
C ASN A 59 -18.49 13.69 0.00
N LYS A 60 -18.26 14.79 -0.69
CA LYS A 60 -17.52 14.82 -1.98
C LYS A 60 -16.00 14.61 -1.84
N GLN A 61 -15.45 14.61 -0.63
CA GLN A 61 -14.02 14.52 -0.39
C GLN A 61 -13.64 13.32 0.49
N ARG A 62 -12.48 12.74 0.22
CA ARG A 62 -11.99 11.49 0.85
C ARG A 62 -11.37 11.66 2.24
N ILE A 63 -11.26 12.87 2.73
CA ILE A 63 -10.54 13.24 3.98
C ILE A 63 -11.09 12.57 5.24
N GLN A 64 -12.31 12.03 5.20
CA GLN A 64 -13.09 11.79 6.41
C GLN A 64 -12.90 10.43 7.08
N SER A 65 -12.03 9.55 6.54
CA SER A 65 -11.73 8.29 7.21
C SER A 65 -10.24 7.99 7.24
N PRO A 66 -9.51 8.49 8.26
CA PRO A 66 -8.09 8.19 8.45
C PRO A 66 -7.80 6.68 8.53
N GLU A 67 -8.73 5.90 9.07
CA GLU A 67 -8.59 4.45 9.18
C GLU A 67 -8.65 3.74 7.82
N ASN A 68 -9.59 4.13 6.96
CA ASN A 68 -9.68 3.60 5.60
C ASN A 68 -8.43 3.95 4.78
N LEU A 69 -7.87 5.11 5.01
CA LEU A 69 -6.65 5.54 4.38
C LEU A 69 -5.45 4.71 4.83
N ARG A 70 -5.27 4.52 6.15
CA ARG A 70 -4.23 3.64 6.70
C ARG A 70 -4.36 2.20 6.16
N LYS A 71 -5.59 1.69 6.05
CA LYS A 71 -5.86 0.38 5.43
C LYS A 71 -5.45 0.35 3.96
N THR A 72 -5.76 1.40 3.21
CA THR A 72 -5.39 1.54 1.80
C THR A 72 -3.86 1.51 1.63
N PHE A 73 -3.12 2.25 2.46
CA PHE A 73 -1.66 2.29 2.40
C PHE A 73 -1.00 0.99 2.86
N ARG A 74 -1.52 0.33 3.90
CA ARG A 74 -1.03 -1.00 4.28
C ARG A 74 -1.20 -2.01 3.15
N ASN A 75 -2.35 -2.00 2.50
CA ASN A 75 -2.60 -2.89 1.35
C ASN A 75 -1.70 -2.57 0.16
N LEU A 76 -1.46 -1.29 -0.12
CA LEU A 76 -0.53 -0.86 -1.16
C LEU A 76 0.90 -1.34 -0.85
N ARG A 77 1.39 -1.13 0.38
CA ARG A 77 2.71 -1.62 0.81
C ARG A 77 2.86 -3.13 0.62
N ARG A 78 1.88 -3.90 1.08
CA ARG A 78 1.87 -5.36 0.94
C ARG A 78 1.89 -5.79 -0.54
N LEU A 79 1.13 -5.11 -1.40
CA LEU A 79 1.12 -5.39 -2.84
C LEU A 79 2.48 -5.09 -3.49
N ILE A 80 3.15 -4.00 -3.10
CA ILE A 80 4.47 -3.66 -3.62
C ILE A 80 5.46 -4.76 -3.24
N ILE A 81 5.58 -5.08 -1.96
CA ILE A 81 6.52 -6.09 -1.47
C ILE A 81 6.22 -7.49 -2.04
N ALA A 82 4.94 -7.83 -2.25
CA ALA A 82 4.56 -9.12 -2.83
C ALA A 82 4.97 -9.29 -4.31
N ASN A 83 5.23 -8.20 -5.02
CA ASN A 83 5.27 -8.24 -6.48
C ASN A 83 6.52 -7.64 -7.11
N PHE A 84 7.13 -6.63 -6.51
CA PHE A 84 8.18 -5.86 -7.16
C PHE A 84 9.51 -5.99 -6.43
N ASN A 85 10.58 -6.19 -7.20
CA ASN A 85 11.93 -6.40 -6.71
C ASN A 85 12.93 -5.54 -7.49
N ALA A 86 14.19 -5.64 -7.12
CA ALA A 86 15.28 -5.08 -7.90
C ALA A 86 15.25 -5.57 -9.34
N GLY A 87 15.52 -4.67 -10.25
CA GLY A 87 15.46 -4.92 -11.67
C GLY A 87 14.12 -4.62 -12.33
N ASP A 88 13.04 -4.48 -11.58
CA ASP A 88 11.77 -3.95 -12.08
C ASP A 88 11.86 -2.45 -12.36
N ILE A 89 10.86 -1.89 -12.99
CA ILE A 89 10.89 -0.50 -13.45
C ILE A 89 9.99 0.39 -12.59
N TRP A 90 10.55 1.48 -12.13
CA TRP A 90 9.82 2.66 -11.69
C TRP A 90 9.45 3.51 -12.89
N LEU A 91 8.23 4.03 -12.92
CA LEU A 91 7.68 4.88 -13.95
C LEU A 91 7.08 6.14 -13.33
N THR A 92 7.36 7.29 -13.91
CA THR A 92 6.64 8.54 -13.65
C THR A 92 6.06 9.06 -14.96
N LEU A 93 4.77 9.38 -14.97
CA LEU A 93 4.07 9.99 -16.09
C LEU A 93 3.43 11.30 -15.63
N THR A 94 3.72 12.37 -16.32
CA THR A 94 3.18 13.70 -16.03
C THR A 94 2.40 14.25 -17.21
N TYR A 95 1.60 15.26 -16.97
CA TYR A 95 0.90 15.99 -18.03
C TYR A 95 1.59 17.31 -18.31
N ARG A 96 1.71 17.64 -19.61
CA ARG A 96 2.07 18.97 -20.05
C ARG A 96 0.92 19.94 -19.72
N GLN A 97 1.28 21.15 -19.33
CA GLN A 97 0.33 22.21 -18.99
C GLN A 97 0.61 23.40 -19.91
N ASP A 98 0.46 23.19 -21.22
CA ASP A 98 0.82 24.18 -22.24
C ASP A 98 0.00 25.48 -22.13
N ASP A 99 -1.22 25.40 -21.61
CA ASP A 99 -2.13 26.52 -21.35
C ASP A 99 -2.18 26.93 -19.86
N GLY A 100 -1.27 26.40 -19.03
CA GLY A 100 -1.23 26.65 -17.59
C GLY A 100 -2.36 25.99 -16.80
N ARG A 101 -3.26 25.23 -17.44
CA ARG A 101 -4.40 24.60 -16.76
C ARG A 101 -4.03 23.22 -16.24
N PRO A 102 -4.33 22.91 -14.96
CA PRO A 102 -4.05 21.61 -14.39
C PRO A 102 -5.01 20.54 -14.96
N ILE A 103 -4.51 19.32 -15.15
CA ILE A 103 -5.33 18.16 -15.54
C ILE A 103 -5.94 17.57 -14.28
N THR A 104 -7.19 17.91 -14.00
CA THR A 104 -7.94 17.50 -12.80
C THR A 104 -8.90 16.33 -13.02
N ASP A 105 -9.22 16.00 -14.28
CA ASP A 105 -10.14 14.90 -14.61
C ASP A 105 -9.47 13.53 -14.48
N THR A 106 -9.77 12.82 -13.40
CA THR A 106 -9.26 11.47 -13.15
C THR A 106 -9.72 10.43 -14.18
N LYS A 107 -10.87 10.63 -14.84
CA LYS A 107 -11.35 9.73 -15.91
C LYS A 107 -10.43 9.84 -17.12
N ARG A 108 -10.03 11.07 -17.47
CA ARG A 108 -9.05 11.32 -18.53
C ARG A 108 -7.72 10.64 -18.19
N VAL A 109 -7.23 10.82 -16.99
CA VAL A 109 -5.95 10.21 -16.56
C VAL A 109 -5.94 8.70 -16.72
N TYR A 110 -7.01 8.02 -16.32
CA TYR A 110 -7.09 6.56 -16.44
C TYR A 110 -7.29 6.09 -17.89
N ARG A 111 -7.99 6.85 -18.72
CA ARG A 111 -8.12 6.58 -20.15
C ARG A 111 -6.76 6.67 -20.84
N ASP A 112 -6.01 7.74 -20.58
CA ASP A 112 -4.71 7.99 -21.20
C ASP A 112 -3.68 6.95 -20.74
N PHE A 113 -3.70 6.57 -19.43
CA PHE A 113 -2.90 5.46 -18.95
C PHE A 113 -3.26 4.13 -19.63
N LYS A 114 -4.53 3.86 -19.88
CA LYS A 114 -4.97 2.65 -20.59
C LYS A 114 -4.44 2.61 -22.04
N VAL A 115 -4.37 3.75 -22.71
CA VAL A 115 -3.76 3.86 -24.04
C VAL A 115 -2.26 3.59 -23.99
N PHE A 116 -1.55 4.25 -23.07
CA PHE A 116 -0.13 4.00 -22.82
C PHE A 116 0.15 2.52 -22.54
N TRP A 117 -0.61 1.93 -21.63
CA TRP A 117 -0.43 0.53 -21.23
C TRP A 117 -0.61 -0.46 -22.38
N ARG A 118 -1.60 -0.23 -23.26
CA ARG A 118 -1.78 -1.06 -24.46
C ARG A 118 -0.56 -1.00 -25.38
N ARG A 119 -0.01 0.20 -25.62
CA ARG A 119 1.19 0.38 -26.42
C ARG A 119 2.40 -0.31 -25.78
N PHE A 120 2.52 -0.19 -24.46
CA PHE A 120 3.60 -0.81 -23.71
C PHE A 120 3.56 -2.36 -23.81
N VAL A 121 2.41 -2.95 -23.56
CA VAL A 121 2.24 -4.42 -23.63
C VAL A 121 2.39 -4.93 -25.06
N ALA A 122 1.94 -4.20 -26.07
CA ALA A 122 2.14 -4.55 -27.47
C ALA A 122 3.64 -4.67 -27.82
N ARG A 123 4.49 -3.84 -27.22
CA ARG A 123 5.95 -3.86 -27.49
C ARG A 123 6.70 -4.86 -26.62
N TYR A 124 6.35 -4.98 -25.33
CA TYR A 124 7.14 -5.75 -24.36
C TYR A 124 6.50 -7.06 -23.93
N GLY A 125 5.28 -7.36 -24.41
CA GLY A 125 4.54 -8.56 -24.04
C GLY A 125 3.88 -8.44 -22.66
N HIS A 126 3.50 -9.57 -22.08
CA HIS A 126 2.76 -9.64 -20.83
C HIS A 126 3.57 -9.07 -19.65
N CYS A 127 3.09 -7.96 -19.13
CA CYS A 127 3.63 -7.26 -17.98
C CYS A 127 2.54 -7.02 -16.94
N ASP A 128 2.96 -6.84 -15.71
CA ASP A 128 2.11 -6.37 -14.62
C ASP A 128 2.50 -4.97 -14.20
N TYR A 129 1.52 -4.20 -13.75
CA TYR A 129 1.73 -2.85 -13.24
C TYR A 129 1.02 -2.62 -11.91
N LEU A 130 1.55 -1.70 -11.14
CA LEU A 130 0.90 -1.04 -10.02
C LEU A 130 1.10 0.46 -10.19
N ILE A 131 0.03 1.22 -10.40
CA ILE A 131 0.09 2.68 -10.52
C ILE A 131 -0.60 3.37 -9.37
N VAL A 132 -0.05 4.49 -9.00
CA VAL A 132 -0.54 5.39 -7.96
C VAL A 132 -0.82 6.73 -8.60
N LEU A 133 -1.98 7.27 -8.31
CA LEU A 133 -2.40 8.60 -8.74
C LEU A 133 -1.98 9.60 -7.67
N GLU A 134 -1.13 10.55 -8.01
CA GLU A 134 -0.65 11.60 -7.10
C GLU A 134 -1.13 12.98 -7.57
N PRO A 135 -1.76 13.78 -6.71
CA PRO A 135 -2.07 15.17 -7.03
C PRO A 135 -0.84 16.06 -6.76
N GLN A 136 -0.50 16.90 -7.70
CA GLN A 136 0.49 17.95 -7.53
C GLN A 136 -0.08 19.17 -6.78
N ALA A 137 0.79 20.06 -6.33
CA ALA A 137 0.39 21.33 -5.72
C ALA A 137 -0.46 22.20 -6.66
N SER A 138 -0.24 22.12 -7.98
CA SER A 138 -1.06 22.78 -9.01
C SER A 138 -2.46 22.18 -9.17
N GLY A 139 -2.74 21.04 -8.52
CA GLY A 139 -3.97 20.26 -8.73
C GLY A 139 -3.91 19.29 -9.93
N SER A 140 -2.85 19.31 -10.72
CA SER A 140 -2.64 18.37 -11.82
C SER A 140 -2.27 16.99 -11.29
N TRP A 141 -2.67 15.94 -12.01
CA TRP A 141 -2.38 14.56 -11.65
C TRP A 141 -1.05 14.08 -12.22
N HIS A 142 -0.31 13.36 -11.40
CA HIS A 142 0.81 12.51 -11.81
C HIS A 142 0.46 11.04 -11.61
N LEU A 143 1.10 10.19 -12.40
CA LEU A 143 1.09 8.75 -12.20
C LEU A 143 2.49 8.29 -11.84
N HIS A 144 2.65 7.67 -10.68
CA HIS A 144 3.82 6.89 -10.33
C HIS A 144 3.48 5.42 -10.45
N GLY A 145 4.36 4.65 -11.07
CA GLY A 145 4.09 3.26 -11.36
C GLY A 145 5.27 2.36 -11.12
N LEU A 146 4.95 1.09 -10.91
CA LEU A 146 5.87 -0.02 -10.91
C LEU A 146 5.47 -0.97 -12.02
N ILE A 147 6.43 -1.42 -12.82
CA ILE A 147 6.19 -2.34 -13.92
C ILE A 147 7.16 -3.51 -13.79
N LYS A 148 6.63 -4.72 -13.91
CA LYS A 148 7.42 -5.95 -14.01
C LYS A 148 6.98 -6.80 -15.19
N LYS A 149 7.86 -7.62 -15.72
CA LYS A 149 7.50 -8.66 -16.67
C LYS A 149 6.93 -9.88 -15.93
N GLN A 150 5.93 -10.54 -16.49
CA GLN A 150 5.37 -11.73 -15.84
C GLN A 150 6.35 -12.91 -15.85
N LYS A 151 7.15 -13.02 -16.91
CA LYS A 151 8.23 -14.04 -17.03
C LYS A 151 9.51 -13.37 -17.49
N GLY A 152 10.60 -13.59 -16.76
CA GLY A 152 11.90 -12.99 -17.05
C GLY A 152 12.00 -11.52 -16.61
N LYS A 153 12.95 -10.79 -17.20
CA LYS A 153 13.22 -9.38 -16.90
C LYS A 153 12.86 -8.49 -18.09
N LEU A 154 12.43 -7.28 -17.83
CA LEU A 154 12.30 -6.25 -18.85
C LEU A 154 13.72 -5.87 -19.37
N PRO A 155 13.90 -5.68 -20.68
CA PRO A 155 15.14 -5.13 -21.21
C PRO A 155 15.35 -3.68 -20.70
N PHE A 156 16.48 -3.09 -21.08
CA PHE A 156 16.62 -1.64 -20.94
C PHE A 156 15.54 -0.95 -21.78
N ILE A 157 14.90 0.05 -21.18
CA ILE A 157 13.85 0.83 -21.84
C ILE A 157 14.31 2.29 -21.81
N ASP A 158 14.60 2.82 -23.00
CA ASP A 158 14.92 4.24 -23.13
C ASP A 158 13.69 5.09 -22.85
N ASN A 159 13.83 6.04 -21.96
CA ASN A 159 12.72 6.91 -21.57
C ASN A 159 12.28 7.80 -22.73
N ASN A 160 13.24 8.47 -23.38
CA ASN A 160 12.96 9.52 -24.36
C ASN A 160 12.54 8.92 -25.70
N LEU A 161 13.20 7.82 -26.13
CA LEU A 161 12.91 7.18 -27.42
C LEU A 161 11.70 6.26 -27.38
N VAL A 162 11.28 5.78 -26.20
CA VAL A 162 10.24 4.77 -26.09
C VAL A 162 9.08 5.22 -25.20
N VAL A 163 9.34 5.58 -23.95
CA VAL A 163 8.27 5.81 -22.96
C VAL A 163 7.55 7.12 -23.22
N GLU A 164 8.31 8.17 -23.46
CA GLU A 164 7.76 9.50 -23.73
C GLU A 164 6.86 9.52 -24.97
N PRO A 165 7.25 8.96 -26.15
CA PRO A 165 6.37 8.86 -27.31
C PRO A 165 5.14 7.98 -27.06
N MET A 166 5.27 6.90 -26.27
CA MET A 166 4.12 6.07 -25.90
C MET A 166 3.12 6.80 -25.03
N TRP A 167 3.61 7.64 -24.11
CA TRP A 167 2.77 8.46 -23.24
C TRP A 167 2.14 9.62 -24.02
N GLY A 168 2.92 10.45 -24.63
CA GLY A 168 2.49 11.54 -25.52
C GLY A 168 1.75 12.68 -24.82
N GLN A 169 1.61 12.68 -23.49
CA GLN A 169 0.85 13.68 -22.74
C GLN A 169 1.76 14.67 -21.99
N GLY A 170 3.05 14.40 -21.89
CA GLY A 170 3.99 15.24 -21.17
C GLY A 170 5.25 14.49 -20.76
N PHE A 171 5.93 14.99 -19.74
CA PHE A 171 7.20 14.44 -19.28
C PHE A 171 7.05 13.04 -18.70
N THR A 172 8.05 12.20 -18.95
CA THR A 172 8.14 10.85 -18.40
C THR A 172 9.51 10.60 -17.77
N MET A 173 9.58 9.70 -16.81
CA MET A 173 10.82 9.22 -16.24
C MET A 173 10.72 7.73 -15.95
N THR A 174 11.76 7.00 -16.32
CA THR A 174 11.91 5.59 -15.94
C THR A 174 13.19 5.40 -15.16
N LYS A 175 13.13 4.55 -14.15
CA LYS A 175 14.28 4.14 -13.33
C LYS A 175 14.18 2.65 -13.06
N ARG A 176 15.31 1.94 -13.13
CA ARG A 176 15.36 0.56 -12.68
C ARG A 176 15.50 0.52 -11.16
N LEU A 177 14.67 -0.30 -10.52
CA LEU A 177 14.72 -0.49 -9.07
C LEU A 177 16.03 -1.18 -8.67
N LYS A 178 16.60 -0.74 -7.55
CA LYS A 178 17.78 -1.33 -6.90
C LYS A 178 17.33 -2.07 -5.63
N ASP A 179 18.16 -2.99 -5.13
CA ASP A 179 17.88 -3.73 -3.88
C ASP A 179 17.77 -2.81 -2.65
N THR A 180 18.48 -1.69 -2.68
CA THR A 180 18.45 -0.68 -1.60
C THR A 180 17.23 0.26 -1.66
N ASP A 181 16.44 0.21 -2.75
CA ASP A 181 15.29 1.10 -2.91
C ASP A 181 14.14 0.64 -2.01
N ASN A 182 13.82 1.41 -0.98
CA ASN A 182 12.58 1.20 -0.22
C ASN A 182 11.38 1.76 -1.00
N VAL A 183 11.02 1.04 -2.05
CA VAL A 183 10.00 1.43 -3.03
C VAL A 183 8.65 1.71 -2.39
N ALA A 184 8.29 0.90 -1.39
CA ALA A 184 7.01 1.06 -0.72
C ALA A 184 6.94 2.37 0.07
N SER A 185 7.99 2.68 0.84
CA SER A 185 8.06 3.94 1.59
C SER A 185 8.14 5.16 0.67
N TYR A 186 8.91 5.05 -0.41
CA TYR A 186 9.04 6.13 -1.39
C TYR A 186 7.71 6.43 -2.07
N LEU A 187 7.02 5.41 -2.58
CA LEU A 187 5.71 5.58 -3.22
C LEU A 187 4.65 6.13 -2.25
N MET A 188 4.71 5.73 -0.98
CA MET A 188 3.78 6.21 0.04
C MET A 188 4.04 7.66 0.46
N ALA A 189 5.29 8.11 0.49
CA ALA A 189 5.64 9.49 0.83
C ALA A 189 5.04 10.49 -0.18
N TYR A 190 5.05 10.16 -1.47
CA TYR A 190 4.44 11.02 -2.50
C TYR A 190 2.93 11.18 -2.36
N LEU A 191 2.26 10.21 -1.77
CA LEU A 191 0.80 10.20 -1.70
C LEU A 191 0.22 11.08 -0.60
N THR A 192 0.99 11.32 0.44
CA THR A 192 0.43 11.80 1.70
C THR A 192 0.94 13.15 2.13
N ASP A 193 2.13 13.55 1.69
CA ASP A 193 2.85 14.57 2.44
C ASP A 193 3.06 15.86 1.62
N ILE A 194 2.67 16.99 2.20
CA ILE A 194 3.14 18.31 1.77
C ILE A 194 4.29 18.72 2.68
N PRO A 195 5.45 19.15 2.14
CA PRO A 195 6.50 19.72 2.95
C PRO A 195 5.97 20.88 3.79
N LYS A 196 6.19 20.86 5.08
CA LYS A 196 6.04 22.05 5.91
C LYS A 196 7.25 22.93 5.69
N ASP A 197 7.02 24.21 5.51
CA ASP A 197 8.12 25.20 5.49
C ASP A 197 8.81 25.35 6.86
N GLU A 198 8.26 24.74 7.89
CA GLU A 198 8.81 24.72 9.23
C GLU A 198 9.88 23.64 9.38
N ILE A 199 11.07 24.07 9.78
CA ILE A 199 12.17 23.19 10.19
C ILE A 199 11.78 22.53 11.53
N ILE A 200 11.84 21.20 11.60
CA ILE A 200 11.64 20.49 12.86
C ILE A 200 12.76 20.91 13.83
N PRO A 201 12.46 21.47 15.02
CA PRO A 201 13.48 21.89 15.96
C PRO A 201 14.48 20.75 16.26
N GLY A 202 15.78 21.03 16.13
CA GLY A 202 16.85 20.07 16.37
C GLY A 202 17.23 19.15 15.20
N THR A 203 16.60 19.32 14.00
CA THR A 203 16.96 18.55 12.80
C THR A 203 17.03 19.45 11.57
N SER A 204 17.88 19.08 10.61
CA SER A 204 17.91 19.74 9.27
C SER A 204 16.79 19.27 8.34
N LYS A 205 15.86 18.44 8.81
CA LYS A 205 14.79 17.86 8.01
C LYS A 205 13.54 18.73 8.08
N LYS A 206 13.00 19.08 6.91
CA LYS A 206 11.69 19.72 6.79
C LYS A 206 10.60 18.73 7.22
N GLY A 207 9.68 19.16 8.07
CA GLY A 207 8.51 18.38 8.45
C GLY A 207 7.56 18.20 7.27
N ASN A 208 6.82 17.09 7.24
CA ASN A 208 5.78 16.84 6.25
C ASN A 208 4.41 16.85 6.91
N ILE A 209 3.42 17.51 6.30
CA ILE A 209 2.02 17.41 6.72
C ILE A 209 1.42 16.16 6.10
N LYS A 210 1.25 15.11 6.90
CA LYS A 210 0.67 13.85 6.44
C LYS A 210 -0.78 14.04 6.00
N GLY A 211 -1.08 13.53 4.80
CA GLY A 211 -2.43 13.53 4.27
C GLY A 211 -2.90 14.86 3.69
N ALA A 212 -2.05 15.88 3.61
CA ALA A 212 -2.44 17.20 3.12
C ALA A 212 -2.92 17.23 1.66
N ARG A 213 -2.50 16.27 0.83
CA ARG A 213 -2.94 16.17 -0.57
C ARG A 213 -4.24 15.37 -0.78
N LEU A 214 -4.79 14.79 0.27
CA LEU A 214 -5.97 13.92 0.16
C LEU A 214 -7.24 14.65 -0.23
N HIS A 215 -7.33 15.94 0.02
CA HIS A 215 -8.47 16.76 -0.37
C HIS A 215 -8.64 16.89 -1.90
N TYR A 216 -7.56 16.66 -2.67
CA TYR A 216 -7.64 16.65 -4.14
C TYR A 216 -8.35 15.41 -4.70
N TYR A 217 -8.41 14.29 -3.94
CA TYR A 217 -9.04 13.08 -4.43
C TYR A 217 -10.57 13.17 -4.37
N PRO A 218 -11.26 13.08 -5.52
CA PRO A 218 -12.70 12.97 -5.53
C PRO A 218 -13.18 11.70 -4.82
N SER A 219 -14.38 11.73 -4.28
CA SER A 219 -15.02 10.54 -3.71
C SER A 219 -15.10 9.42 -4.75
N GLY A 220 -14.82 8.18 -4.32
CA GLY A 220 -14.85 6.99 -5.18
C GLY A 220 -13.61 6.79 -6.08
N VAL A 221 -12.66 7.73 -6.12
CA VAL A 221 -11.43 7.56 -6.87
C VAL A 221 -10.47 6.67 -6.11
N HIS A 222 -9.95 5.63 -6.76
CA HIS A 222 -8.92 4.77 -6.18
C HIS A 222 -7.55 5.47 -6.23
N ILE A 223 -6.85 5.51 -5.09
CA ILE A 223 -5.50 6.08 -4.99
C ILE A 223 -4.51 5.28 -5.85
N TYR A 224 -4.70 3.97 -5.92
CA TYR A 224 -3.86 3.11 -6.76
C TYR A 224 -4.69 2.10 -7.54
N ARG A 225 -4.13 1.63 -8.64
CA ARG A 225 -4.67 0.54 -9.46
C ARG A 225 -3.54 -0.43 -9.83
N GLY A 226 -3.86 -1.72 -9.89
CA GLY A 226 -2.93 -2.75 -10.31
C GLY A 226 -3.54 -3.68 -11.34
N SER A 227 -2.69 -4.28 -12.17
CA SER A 227 -3.09 -5.34 -13.08
C SER A 227 -3.63 -6.56 -12.33
N ARG A 228 -4.37 -7.42 -13.06
CA ARG A 228 -4.97 -8.62 -12.46
C ARG A 228 -3.92 -9.69 -12.09
N GLY A 229 -2.75 -9.67 -12.74
CA GLY A 229 -1.66 -10.63 -12.51
C GLY A 229 -0.89 -10.41 -11.20
N LEU A 230 -1.14 -9.31 -10.48
CA LEU A 230 -0.47 -9.07 -9.20
C LEU A 230 -0.90 -10.08 -8.14
N ARG A 231 0.10 -10.71 -7.48
CA ARG A 231 -0.11 -11.58 -6.34
C ARG A 231 -0.68 -10.80 -5.17
N ARG A 232 -1.73 -11.34 -4.56
CA ARG A 232 -2.37 -10.75 -3.37
C ARG A 232 -1.76 -11.34 -2.11
N PRO A 233 -1.65 -10.56 -1.01
CA PRO A 233 -1.29 -11.11 0.30
C PRO A 233 -2.24 -12.22 0.73
N VAL A 234 -1.69 -13.34 1.20
CA VAL A 234 -2.47 -14.41 1.80
C VAL A 234 -2.83 -13.99 3.21
N LYS A 235 -4.11 -14.01 3.54
CA LYS A 235 -4.60 -13.68 4.88
C LYS A 235 -4.97 -14.96 5.63
N LYS A 236 -4.47 -15.09 6.86
CA LYS A 236 -4.81 -16.16 7.80
C LYS A 236 -5.17 -15.56 9.16
N LYS A 237 -6.07 -16.21 9.90
CA LYS A 237 -6.36 -15.90 11.29
C LYS A 237 -6.19 -17.17 12.11
N GLY A 238 -5.48 -17.09 13.21
CA GLY A 238 -5.21 -18.24 14.09
C GLY A 238 -4.31 -17.87 15.26
N VAL A 239 -3.92 -18.86 16.04
CA VAL A 239 -2.98 -18.68 17.14
C VAL A 239 -1.60 -18.38 16.59
N LYS A 240 -0.88 -17.41 17.19
CA LYS A 240 0.43 -16.97 16.73
C LYS A 240 1.40 -18.13 16.52
N SER A 241 1.58 -18.99 17.53
CA SER A 241 2.50 -20.12 17.46
C SER A 241 2.19 -21.12 16.34
N ASP A 242 0.92 -21.35 16.05
CA ASP A 242 0.51 -22.27 14.99
C ASP A 242 0.76 -21.64 13.61
N ILE A 243 0.49 -20.35 13.47
CA ILE A 243 0.80 -19.62 12.24
C ILE A 243 2.30 -19.61 11.97
N LEU A 244 3.15 -19.36 12.97
CA LEU A 244 4.61 -19.45 12.82
C LEU A 244 5.01 -20.82 12.29
N PHE A 245 4.51 -21.88 12.91
CA PHE A 245 4.79 -23.26 12.50
C PHE A 245 4.33 -23.57 11.07
N ASP A 246 3.13 -23.14 10.68
CA ASP A 246 2.60 -23.32 9.33
C ASP A 246 3.49 -22.66 8.23
N TYR A 247 4.20 -21.60 8.60
CA TYR A 247 5.15 -20.93 7.70
C TYR A 247 6.61 -21.42 7.88
N GLY A 248 6.81 -22.54 8.60
CA GLY A 248 8.11 -23.19 8.78
C GLY A 248 9.06 -22.47 9.72
N LEU A 249 8.52 -21.64 10.62
CA LEU A 249 9.26 -21.01 11.70
C LEU A 249 9.08 -21.79 13.01
N SER A 250 10.01 -21.60 13.96
CA SER A 250 9.81 -22.10 15.32
C SER A 250 8.56 -21.46 15.94
N ARG A 251 7.80 -22.22 16.75
CA ARG A 251 6.60 -21.74 17.47
C ARG A 251 6.87 -20.55 18.40
N ASP A 252 8.14 -20.35 18.75
CA ASP A 252 8.65 -19.27 19.60
C ASP A 252 9.60 -18.33 18.85
N ALA A 253 9.58 -18.36 17.51
CA ALA A 253 10.40 -17.46 16.72
C ALA A 253 10.15 -16.00 17.11
N LYS A 254 11.24 -15.26 17.28
CA LYS A 254 11.19 -13.82 17.56
C LYS A 254 10.99 -13.03 16.27
N ALA A 255 10.19 -11.98 16.34
CA ALA A 255 9.99 -11.06 15.23
C ALA A 255 11.26 -10.28 14.92
N ASP A 256 11.54 -10.08 13.62
CA ASP A 256 12.65 -9.24 13.17
C ASP A 256 12.36 -7.75 13.46
N ALA A 257 11.07 -7.35 13.46
CA ALA A 257 10.64 -6.03 13.90
C ALA A 257 9.25 -6.10 14.53
N ALA A 258 9.04 -5.26 15.55
CA ALA A 258 7.72 -5.10 16.18
C ALA A 258 7.40 -3.62 16.39
N PHE A 259 6.15 -3.26 16.17
CA PHE A 259 5.66 -1.90 16.29
C PHE A 259 4.42 -1.85 17.18
N TYR A 260 4.46 -0.96 18.17
CA TYR A 260 3.33 -0.65 19.03
C TYR A 260 2.61 0.58 18.53
N HIS A 261 1.29 0.49 18.39
CA HIS A 261 0.43 1.59 18.02
C HIS A 261 -0.68 1.77 19.03
N GLU A 262 -0.80 2.96 19.58
CA GLU A 262 -1.91 3.37 20.43
C GLU A 262 -2.74 4.44 19.74
N HIS A 263 -4.06 4.33 19.80
CA HIS A 263 -4.97 5.37 19.34
C HIS A 263 -6.18 5.48 20.26
N LYS A 264 -6.69 6.69 20.40
CA LYS A 264 -7.91 6.96 21.14
C LYS A 264 -9.13 6.79 20.24
N ILE A 265 -10.13 6.08 20.73
CA ILE A 265 -11.44 6.01 20.07
C ILE A 265 -12.38 7.11 20.59
N LYS A 266 -13.51 7.30 19.90
CA LYS A 266 -14.46 8.43 20.15
C LYS A 266 -14.94 8.56 21.60
N ASN A 267 -14.97 7.48 22.39
CA ASN A 267 -15.36 7.47 23.80
C ASN A 267 -14.17 7.71 24.76
N GLY A 268 -13.02 8.15 24.26
CA GLY A 268 -11.82 8.39 25.05
C GLY A 268 -11.00 7.16 25.42
N LYS A 269 -11.50 5.95 25.14
CA LYS A 269 -10.78 4.70 25.40
C LYS A 269 -9.58 4.59 24.47
N LYS A 270 -8.44 4.17 25.04
CA LYS A 270 -7.23 3.87 24.28
C LYS A 270 -7.28 2.43 23.77
N ILE A 271 -6.96 2.23 22.52
CA ILE A 271 -6.76 0.93 21.92
C ILE A 271 -5.32 0.83 21.44
N SER A 272 -4.65 -0.24 21.85
CA SER A 272 -3.29 -0.53 21.42
C SER A 272 -3.27 -1.75 20.49
N HIS A 273 -2.35 -1.75 19.55
CA HIS A 273 -2.07 -2.86 18.66
C HIS A 273 -0.57 -3.07 18.54
N ILE A 274 -0.17 -4.33 18.59
CA ILE A 274 1.18 -4.73 18.25
C ILE A 274 1.15 -5.35 16.86
N THR A 275 2.08 -4.96 16.01
CA THR A 275 2.31 -5.55 14.70
C THR A 275 3.73 -6.06 14.64
N GLU A 276 3.89 -7.35 14.41
CA GLU A 276 5.17 -8.03 14.23
C GLU A 276 5.43 -8.35 12.78
N PHE A 277 6.70 -8.30 12.39
CA PHE A 277 7.19 -8.65 11.06
C PHE A 277 8.28 -9.71 11.18
N TYR A 278 8.16 -10.74 10.35
CA TYR A 278 9.13 -11.80 10.16
C TYR A 278 9.58 -11.75 8.71
N ASP A 279 10.83 -11.38 8.49
CA ASP A 279 11.42 -11.24 7.17
C ASP A 279 12.12 -12.54 6.74
N ASN A 280 12.31 -12.71 5.45
CA ASN A 280 13.02 -13.86 4.86
C ASN A 280 12.48 -15.24 5.32
N VAL A 281 11.16 -15.35 5.44
CA VAL A 281 10.48 -16.55 5.95
C VAL A 281 10.85 -17.80 5.14
N ASN A 282 10.96 -17.72 3.82
CA ASN A 282 11.32 -18.87 2.99
C ASN A 282 12.74 -19.37 3.28
N ASN A 283 13.72 -18.47 3.42
CA ASN A 283 15.09 -18.85 3.72
C ASN A 283 15.21 -19.47 5.13
N LYS A 284 14.47 -18.95 6.10
CA LYS A 284 14.39 -19.49 7.45
C LYS A 284 13.77 -20.88 7.48
N LYS A 285 12.78 -21.13 6.61
CA LYS A 285 12.13 -22.43 6.44
C LYS A 285 13.11 -23.49 5.92
N GLU A 286 13.85 -23.17 4.87
CA GLU A 286 14.86 -24.07 4.29
C GLU A 286 15.95 -24.42 5.30
N THR A 287 16.44 -23.43 6.07
CA THR A 287 17.44 -23.65 7.12
C THR A 287 16.93 -24.54 8.25
N ASN A 288 15.66 -24.41 8.64
CA ASN A 288 15.06 -25.23 9.69
C ASN A 288 14.81 -26.67 9.21
N GLN A 289 14.39 -26.88 7.95
CA GLN A 289 14.26 -28.21 7.36
C GLN A 289 15.62 -28.94 7.27
N ALA A 290 16.65 -28.25 6.80
CA ALA A 290 18.01 -28.83 6.72
C ALA A 290 18.59 -29.22 8.10
N ARG A 291 18.18 -28.59 9.19
CA ARG A 291 18.57 -28.96 10.57
C ARG A 291 17.81 -30.19 11.07
N GLN A 292 16.54 -30.34 10.70
CA GLN A 292 15.74 -31.51 11.09
C GLN A 292 16.12 -32.78 10.33
N ASP A 293 16.69 -32.66 9.13
CA ASP A 293 17.17 -33.79 8.33
C ASP A 293 18.56 -34.27 8.76
N HIS A 294 19.24 -33.56 9.69
CA HIS A 294 20.55 -33.89 10.24
C HIS A 294 20.56 -34.33 11.71
N ASP A 295 19.41 -34.28 12.39
CA ASP A 295 19.17 -34.82 13.75
C ASP A 295 18.40 -36.15 13.66
#